data_0a0cc9e0d9b1fa3e92b101ff77e4338a
#
_entry.id   0a0cc9e0d9b1fa3e92b101ff77e4338a
#
_cell.length_a   1.000
_cell.length_b   1.000
_cell.length_c   1.000
_cell.angle_alpha   90.00
_cell.angle_beta   90.00
_cell.angle_gamma   90.00
#
_symmetry.space_group_name_H-M   'P 1'
#
loop_
_entity.id
_entity.type
_entity.pdbx_description
1 polymer ?
#
loop_
_entity_poly.entity_id
_entity_poly.type
_entity_poly.pdbx_seq_one_letter_code
_entity_poly.pdbx_strand_id
1 'polypeptide(L)'
;GQDANKKIYPASTAKLMTAIVCVEKGNVNSVIKTKSDVVYRTTPGTYSLGIGAGVNYTFKDLLHMSLMSSAADATDSLAVGVFGSKKACVEAMNEKCKELGLKKTHFDNPVGSDIGAGYNETYASAKEMAKICRYAMAIPLIRSAVSKAHYSTQKGGMYVNTTNWFLKGMAYY
;
A
#
# COMPACT_ATOMS: atom_id res chain seq x y z
N GLY A 1 7.46 -9.83 -23.37
CA GLY A 1 7.26 -8.38 -23.49
C GLY A 1 8.61 -7.68 -23.55
N GLN A 2 8.63 -6.53 -24.19
CA GLN A 2 9.86 -5.71 -24.31
C GLN A 2 10.27 -5.25 -22.90
N ASP A 3 11.56 -5.42 -22.56
CA ASP A 3 12.16 -5.00 -21.29
C ASP A 3 11.50 -5.50 -19.99
N ALA A 4 10.75 -6.60 -20.06
CA ALA A 4 9.99 -7.13 -18.91
C ALA A 4 10.84 -7.40 -17.66
N ASN A 5 12.14 -7.60 -17.82
CA ASN A 5 13.09 -7.87 -16.74
C ASN A 5 13.98 -6.66 -16.37
N LYS A 6 13.79 -5.51 -17.02
CA LYS A 6 14.53 -4.29 -16.71
C LYS A 6 14.12 -3.75 -15.33
N LYS A 7 15.09 -3.19 -14.62
CA LYS A 7 14.84 -2.51 -13.33
C LYS A 7 13.98 -1.26 -13.59
N ILE A 8 12.91 -1.14 -12.81
CA ILE A 8 12.01 0.02 -12.78
C ILE A 8 11.81 0.46 -11.34
N TYR A 9 11.39 1.69 -11.14
CA TYR A 9 10.89 2.20 -9.86
C TYR A 9 9.37 1.99 -9.83
N PRO A 10 8.86 1.11 -8.95
CA PRO A 10 7.44 0.72 -8.96
C PRO A 10 6.51 1.80 -8.43
N ALA A 11 7.05 2.84 -7.80
CA ALA A 11 6.30 3.91 -7.15
C ALA A 11 5.18 3.33 -6.25
N SER A 12 4.04 3.98 -6.18
CA SER A 12 2.91 3.56 -5.33
C SER A 12 2.36 2.16 -5.61
N THR A 13 2.75 1.49 -6.69
CA THR A 13 2.36 0.09 -6.89
C THR A 13 3.02 -0.85 -5.87
N ALA A 14 4.09 -0.41 -5.19
CA ALA A 14 4.69 -1.08 -4.04
C ALA A 14 3.70 -1.31 -2.88
N LYS A 15 2.68 -0.44 -2.73
CA LYS A 15 1.62 -0.59 -1.72
C LYS A 15 0.84 -1.90 -1.82
N LEU A 16 0.86 -2.56 -2.99
CA LEU A 16 0.30 -3.90 -3.13
C LEU A 16 1.06 -4.92 -2.28
N MET A 17 2.41 -4.85 -2.24
CA MET A 17 3.19 -5.73 -1.37
C MET A 17 2.95 -5.42 0.10
N THR A 18 2.88 -4.15 0.48
CA THR A 18 2.50 -3.74 1.84
C THR A 18 1.13 -4.30 2.22
N ALA A 19 0.13 -4.19 1.33
CA ALA A 19 -1.20 -4.75 1.56
C ALA A 19 -1.17 -6.27 1.73
N ILE A 20 -0.42 -6.99 0.89
CA ILE A 20 -0.26 -8.45 0.97
C ILE A 20 0.26 -8.84 2.36
N VAL A 21 1.40 -8.29 2.78
CA VAL A 21 2.02 -8.70 4.05
C VAL A 21 1.18 -8.27 5.25
N CYS A 22 0.51 -7.12 5.18
CA CYS A 22 -0.41 -6.69 6.23
C CYS A 22 -1.62 -7.62 6.37
N VAL A 23 -2.22 -8.07 5.27
CA VAL A 23 -3.37 -8.99 5.30
C VAL A 23 -2.96 -10.37 5.79
N GLU A 24 -1.79 -10.85 5.40
CA GLU A 24 -1.31 -12.19 5.80
C GLU A 24 -0.85 -12.28 7.25
N LYS A 25 -0.29 -11.19 7.80
CA LYS A 25 0.31 -11.19 9.15
C LYS A 25 -0.53 -10.47 10.19
N GLY A 26 -1.43 -9.59 9.76
CA GLY A 26 -2.24 -8.76 10.64
C GLY A 26 -3.58 -9.38 11.02
N ASN A 27 -4.18 -8.82 12.06
CA ASN A 27 -5.58 -9.10 12.38
C ASN A 27 -6.48 -8.14 11.58
N VAL A 28 -7.13 -8.64 10.54
CA VAL A 28 -8.02 -7.87 9.65
C VAL A 28 -9.27 -7.29 10.34
N ASN A 29 -9.54 -7.70 11.56
CA ASN A 29 -10.64 -7.18 12.40
C ASN A 29 -10.15 -6.19 13.46
N SER A 30 -8.85 -5.87 13.49
CA SER A 30 -8.30 -4.92 14.45
C SER A 30 -8.72 -3.48 14.18
N VAL A 31 -8.66 -2.67 15.24
CA VAL A 31 -8.74 -1.21 15.18
C VAL A 31 -7.35 -0.67 15.45
N ILE A 32 -6.88 0.22 14.60
CA ILE A 32 -5.55 0.84 14.66
C ILE A 32 -5.74 2.31 15.00
N LYS A 33 -5.12 2.75 16.09
CA LYS A 33 -5.06 4.16 16.46
C LYS A 33 -3.86 4.80 15.76
N THR A 34 -4.10 5.84 14.97
CA THR A 34 -3.06 6.57 14.25
C THR A 34 -2.12 7.29 15.21
N LYS A 35 -0.83 7.39 14.84
CA LYS A 35 0.20 8.06 15.64
C LYS A 35 0.69 9.31 14.90
N SER A 36 0.98 10.38 15.65
CA SER A 36 1.42 11.67 15.10
C SER A 36 2.73 11.57 14.32
N ASP A 37 3.68 10.78 14.82
CA ASP A 37 4.96 10.51 14.17
C ASP A 37 4.85 9.69 12.88
N VAL A 38 3.70 9.09 12.62
CA VAL A 38 3.40 8.36 11.39
C VAL A 38 2.65 9.24 10.40
N VAL A 39 1.52 9.82 10.81
CA VAL A 39 0.64 10.55 9.88
C VAL A 39 1.21 11.92 9.46
N TYR A 40 2.03 12.55 10.28
CA TYR A 40 2.66 13.85 9.97
C TYR A 40 4.08 13.74 9.44
N ARG A 41 4.65 12.52 9.39
CA ARG A 41 5.99 12.24 8.87
C ARG A 41 5.93 11.18 7.78
N THR A 42 5.03 11.40 6.82
CA THR A 42 4.95 10.55 5.63
C THR A 42 6.18 10.72 4.77
N THR A 43 6.45 9.71 3.98
CA THR A 43 7.59 9.69 3.06
C THR A 43 7.48 10.85 2.06
N PRO A 44 8.55 11.63 1.81
CA PRO A 44 8.53 12.73 0.85
C PRO A 44 8.04 12.33 -0.54
N GLY A 45 7.36 13.25 -1.22
CA GLY A 45 6.85 13.05 -2.58
C GLY A 45 5.64 12.12 -2.67
N THR A 46 5.00 11.78 -1.55
CA THR A 46 3.83 10.90 -1.52
C THR A 46 2.54 11.67 -1.25
N TYR A 47 1.43 11.13 -1.79
CA TYR A 47 0.10 11.66 -1.50
C TYR A 47 -0.40 11.18 -0.13
N SER A 48 -1.04 12.07 0.62
CA SER A 48 -1.69 11.77 1.90
C SER A 48 -3.13 12.28 1.91
N LEU A 49 -4.01 11.57 2.58
CA LEU A 49 -5.40 11.98 2.79
C LEU A 49 -5.55 12.99 3.94
N GLY A 50 -4.51 13.19 4.74
CA GLY A 50 -4.55 14.06 5.92
C GLY A 50 -5.32 13.41 7.08
N ILE A 51 -5.18 12.10 7.26
CA ILE A 51 -5.80 11.41 8.40
C ILE A 51 -5.23 11.93 9.71
N GLY A 52 -6.11 12.21 10.68
CA GLY A 52 -5.70 12.81 11.96
C GLY A 52 -4.91 11.86 12.85
N ALA A 53 -4.03 12.41 13.69
CA ALA A 53 -3.38 11.66 14.76
C ALA A 53 -4.36 11.35 15.90
N GLY A 54 -4.19 10.20 16.55
CA GLY A 54 -5.03 9.76 17.65
C GLY A 54 -6.41 9.24 17.24
N VAL A 55 -6.70 9.21 15.93
CA VAL A 55 -7.97 8.71 15.37
C VAL A 55 -7.92 7.20 15.24
N ASN A 56 -9.04 6.54 15.56
CA ASN A 56 -9.20 5.10 15.37
C ASN A 56 -9.75 4.80 13.97
N TYR A 57 -9.05 3.93 13.24
CA TYR A 57 -9.52 3.35 11.98
C TYR A 57 -9.53 1.83 12.09
N THR A 58 -10.43 1.16 11.39
CA THR A 58 -10.31 -0.30 11.26
C THR A 58 -9.14 -0.63 10.32
N PHE A 59 -8.59 -1.84 10.44
CA PHE A 59 -7.64 -2.38 9.46
C PHE A 59 -8.15 -2.19 8.03
N LYS A 60 -9.43 -2.49 7.82
CA LYS A 60 -10.07 -2.38 6.49
C LYS A 60 -10.16 -0.94 6.01
N ASP A 61 -10.40 0.03 6.89
CA ASP A 61 -10.39 1.45 6.53
C ASP A 61 -9.03 1.88 5.98
N LEU A 62 -7.96 1.58 6.72
CA LEU A 62 -6.60 1.92 6.30
C LEU A 62 -6.20 1.21 5.00
N LEU A 63 -6.59 -0.06 4.84
CA LEU A 63 -6.34 -0.81 3.61
C LEU A 63 -7.05 -0.17 2.40
N HIS A 64 -8.32 0.23 2.53
CA HIS A 64 -9.06 0.89 1.45
C HIS A 64 -8.44 2.24 1.11
N MET A 65 -8.13 3.08 2.10
CA MET A 65 -7.46 4.37 1.89
C MET A 65 -6.11 4.20 1.20
N SER A 66 -5.32 3.22 1.61
CA SER A 66 -4.03 2.88 0.99
C SER A 66 -4.17 2.50 -0.48
N LEU A 67 -5.06 1.59 -0.81
CA LEU A 67 -5.16 1.00 -2.15
C LEU A 67 -6.02 1.83 -3.11
N MET A 68 -7.07 2.49 -2.64
CA MET A 68 -7.99 3.25 -3.50
C MET A 68 -7.45 4.64 -3.83
N SER A 69 -6.91 5.35 -2.84
CA SER A 69 -6.42 6.73 -2.98
C SER A 69 -4.89 6.83 -2.99
N SER A 70 -4.19 5.70 -2.85
CA SER A 70 -2.72 5.70 -2.75
C SER A 70 -2.19 6.50 -1.55
N ALA A 71 -2.96 6.63 -0.47
CA ALA A 71 -2.66 7.44 0.70
C ALA A 71 -1.47 6.89 1.50
N ALA A 72 -0.40 7.67 1.60
CA ALA A 72 0.82 7.28 2.31
C ALA A 72 0.62 7.23 3.83
N ASP A 73 -0.09 8.20 4.39
CA ASP A 73 -0.42 8.27 5.81
C ASP A 73 -1.24 7.05 6.27
N ALA A 74 -2.20 6.62 5.46
CA ALA A 74 -2.97 5.40 5.73
C ALA A 74 -2.11 4.13 5.56
N THR A 75 -1.25 4.08 4.54
CA THR A 75 -0.34 2.95 4.29
C THR A 75 0.65 2.77 5.43
N ASP A 76 1.29 3.86 5.83
CA ASP A 76 2.25 3.88 6.94
C ASP A 76 1.57 3.53 8.28
N SER A 77 0.34 4.03 8.50
CA SER A 77 -0.45 3.69 9.70
C SER A 77 -0.83 2.22 9.74
N LEU A 78 -1.20 1.63 8.59
CA LEU A 78 -1.47 0.19 8.46
C LEU A 78 -0.20 -0.62 8.74
N ALA A 79 0.92 -0.27 8.10
CA ALA A 79 2.20 -0.94 8.29
C ALA A 79 2.66 -0.92 9.75
N VAL A 80 2.61 0.26 10.41
CA VAL A 80 2.99 0.40 11.83
C VAL A 80 1.99 -0.30 12.75
N GLY A 81 0.70 -0.26 12.42
CA GLY A 81 -0.35 -0.93 13.19
C GLY A 81 -0.20 -2.44 13.22
N VAL A 82 0.26 -3.05 12.12
CA VAL A 82 0.46 -4.49 11.99
C VAL A 82 1.82 -4.94 12.52
N PHE A 83 2.89 -4.23 12.15
CA PHE A 83 4.27 -4.66 12.39
C PHE A 83 4.98 -3.91 13.52
N GLY A 84 4.36 -2.87 14.09
CA GLY A 84 4.96 -2.03 15.11
C GLY A 84 5.87 -0.91 14.55
N SER A 85 6.46 -1.11 13.37
CA SER A 85 7.31 -0.11 12.69
C SER A 85 7.29 -0.25 11.17
N LYS A 86 7.63 0.82 10.45
CA LYS A 86 7.82 0.78 8.99
C LYS A 86 8.93 -0.19 8.61
N LYS A 87 10.02 -0.22 9.38
CA LYS A 87 11.17 -1.11 9.16
C LYS A 87 10.76 -2.58 9.19
N ALA A 88 10.03 -3.01 10.20
CA ALA A 88 9.56 -4.39 10.32
C ALA A 88 8.60 -4.77 9.17
N CYS A 89 7.77 -3.82 8.70
CA CYS A 89 6.96 -4.03 7.53
C CYS A 89 7.80 -4.24 6.26
N VAL A 90 8.85 -3.44 6.06
CA VAL A 90 9.77 -3.56 4.92
C VAL A 90 10.51 -4.91 4.95
N GLU A 91 10.95 -5.35 6.12
CA GLU A 91 11.54 -6.68 6.30
C GLU A 91 10.57 -7.78 5.84
N ALA A 92 9.30 -7.70 6.27
CA ALA A 92 8.27 -8.64 5.83
C ALA A 92 7.98 -8.58 4.32
N MET A 93 7.99 -7.38 3.71
CA MET A 93 7.84 -7.22 2.26
C MET A 93 8.98 -7.91 1.50
N ASN A 94 10.23 -7.74 1.94
CA ASN A 94 11.38 -8.34 1.29
C ASN A 94 11.47 -9.87 1.54
N GLU A 95 10.99 -10.35 2.69
CA GLU A 95 10.80 -11.78 2.90
C GLU A 95 9.75 -12.37 1.95
N LYS A 96 8.62 -11.69 1.78
CA LYS A 96 7.60 -12.10 0.80
C LYS A 96 8.15 -12.12 -0.63
N CYS A 97 9.05 -11.18 -0.99
CA CYS A 97 9.73 -11.24 -2.28
C CYS A 97 10.53 -12.55 -2.44
N LYS A 98 11.24 -13.00 -1.41
CA LYS A 98 11.97 -14.27 -1.44
C LYS A 98 11.03 -15.46 -1.57
N GLU A 99 9.95 -15.49 -0.79
CA GLU A 99 8.92 -16.56 -0.86
C GLU A 99 8.31 -16.68 -2.26
N LEU A 100 8.06 -15.55 -2.94
CA LEU A 100 7.49 -15.51 -4.29
C LEU A 100 8.53 -15.69 -5.40
N GLY A 101 9.81 -15.86 -5.06
CA GLY A 101 10.91 -16.00 -6.02
C GLY A 101 11.16 -14.75 -6.86
N LEU A 102 10.98 -13.55 -6.26
CA LEU A 102 11.20 -12.26 -6.90
C LEU A 102 12.67 -11.85 -6.70
N LYS A 103 13.49 -12.05 -7.71
CA LYS A 103 14.94 -11.80 -7.65
C LYS A 103 15.34 -10.38 -8.06
N LYS A 104 14.41 -9.64 -8.65
CA LYS A 104 14.61 -8.29 -9.20
C LYS A 104 13.68 -7.27 -8.55
N THR A 105 13.28 -7.54 -7.30
CA THR A 105 12.40 -6.67 -6.53
C THR A 105 12.98 -6.49 -5.13
N HIS A 106 13.03 -5.25 -4.69
CA HIS A 106 13.42 -4.85 -3.34
C HIS A 106 12.62 -3.63 -2.91
N PHE A 107 12.28 -3.57 -1.63
CA PHE A 107 11.57 -2.45 -1.01
C PHE A 107 12.39 -1.90 0.14
N ASP A 108 12.45 -0.57 0.26
CA ASP A 108 13.07 0.16 1.37
C ASP A 108 12.06 0.97 2.20
N ASN A 109 10.82 1.09 1.69
CA ASN A 109 9.72 1.73 2.40
C ASN A 109 8.37 1.12 2.02
N PRO A 110 7.30 1.28 2.87
CA PRO A 110 5.99 0.68 2.61
C PRO A 110 5.20 1.33 1.47
N VAL A 111 5.55 2.54 1.06
CA VAL A 111 4.74 3.38 0.15
C VAL A 111 5.29 3.42 -1.29
N GLY A 112 6.53 2.95 -1.49
CA GLY A 112 7.18 2.90 -2.79
C GLY A 112 7.71 4.24 -3.29
N SER A 113 8.01 5.18 -2.38
CA SER A 113 8.69 6.42 -2.76
C SER A 113 10.14 6.13 -3.14
N ASP A 114 10.63 6.84 -4.13
CA ASP A 114 12.02 6.89 -4.58
C ASP A 114 12.64 8.28 -4.38
N ILE A 115 11.95 9.16 -3.63
CA ILE A 115 12.35 10.54 -3.38
C ILE A 115 12.84 10.70 -1.94
N GLY A 116 14.02 11.29 -1.78
CA GLY A 116 14.63 11.61 -0.50
C GLY A 116 15.80 10.70 -0.14
N ALA A 117 16.62 11.14 0.82
CA ALA A 117 17.74 10.36 1.32
C ALA A 117 17.28 9.05 1.95
N GLY A 118 17.80 7.93 1.50
CA GLY A 118 17.45 6.60 1.99
C GLY A 118 16.20 5.97 1.38
N TYR A 119 15.62 6.55 0.30
CA TYR A 119 14.42 6.04 -0.37
C TYR A 119 14.65 5.68 -1.85
N ASN A 120 15.87 5.47 -2.26
CA ASN A 120 16.23 5.20 -3.66
C ASN A 120 16.53 3.74 -3.96
N GLU A 121 16.29 2.84 -3.01
CA GLU A 121 16.57 1.41 -3.16
C GLU A 121 15.33 0.57 -3.50
N THR A 122 14.14 1.17 -3.50
CA THR A 122 12.92 0.47 -3.95
C THR A 122 12.96 0.29 -5.46
N TYR A 123 12.99 -0.95 -5.91
CA TYR A 123 12.94 -1.30 -7.33
C TYR A 123 12.20 -2.62 -7.58
N ALA A 124 11.78 -2.81 -8.80
CA ALA A 124 11.18 -4.05 -9.28
C ALA A 124 11.47 -4.24 -10.77
N SER A 125 11.00 -5.34 -11.35
CA SER A 125 10.82 -5.45 -12.80
C SER A 125 9.33 -5.53 -13.14
N ALA A 126 8.95 -5.12 -14.35
CA ALA A 126 7.56 -5.20 -14.80
C ALA A 126 6.99 -6.63 -14.67
N LYS A 127 7.81 -7.64 -15.00
CA LYS A 127 7.44 -9.06 -14.86
C LYS A 127 7.15 -9.45 -13.42
N GLU A 128 7.96 -8.96 -12.47
CA GLU A 128 7.78 -9.30 -11.06
C GLU A 128 6.63 -8.51 -10.43
N MET A 129 6.44 -7.25 -10.82
CA MET A 129 5.24 -6.50 -10.44
C MET A 129 3.96 -7.17 -10.91
N ALA A 130 3.93 -7.73 -12.12
CA ALA A 130 2.79 -8.52 -12.60
C ALA A 130 2.53 -9.78 -11.74
N LYS A 131 3.58 -10.43 -11.22
CA LYS A 131 3.42 -11.54 -10.26
C LYS A 131 2.83 -11.06 -8.94
N ILE A 132 3.32 -9.93 -8.40
CA ILE A 132 2.80 -9.31 -7.18
C ILE A 132 1.32 -8.96 -7.37
N CYS A 133 0.96 -8.30 -8.47
CA CYS A 133 -0.44 -7.98 -8.79
C CYS A 133 -1.32 -9.23 -8.84
N ARG A 134 -0.88 -10.28 -9.53
CA ARG A 134 -1.64 -11.54 -9.61
C ARG A 134 -1.84 -12.17 -8.24
N TYR A 135 -0.81 -12.18 -7.41
CA TYR A 135 -0.89 -12.69 -6.04
C TYR A 135 -1.86 -11.86 -5.19
N ALA A 136 -1.75 -10.51 -5.24
CA ALA A 136 -2.64 -9.60 -4.53
C ALA A 136 -4.11 -9.81 -4.93
N MET A 137 -4.39 -9.99 -6.22
CA MET A 137 -5.75 -10.21 -6.72
C MET A 137 -6.35 -11.57 -6.35
N ALA A 138 -5.54 -12.53 -5.93
CA ALA A 138 -6.02 -13.79 -5.34
C ALA A 138 -6.50 -13.62 -3.89
N ILE A 139 -6.12 -12.53 -3.21
CA ILE A 139 -6.54 -12.22 -1.83
C ILE A 139 -7.90 -11.49 -1.88
N PRO A 140 -9.00 -12.10 -1.36
CA PRO A 140 -10.35 -11.53 -1.50
C PRO A 140 -10.49 -10.12 -0.94
N LEU A 141 -9.85 -9.83 0.19
CA LEU A 141 -9.92 -8.52 0.85
C LEU A 141 -9.26 -7.42 -0.01
N ILE A 142 -8.09 -7.70 -0.61
CA ILE A 142 -7.41 -6.77 -1.50
C ILE A 142 -8.23 -6.56 -2.78
N ARG A 143 -8.70 -7.65 -3.40
CA ARG A 143 -9.54 -7.57 -4.59
C ARG A 143 -10.81 -6.76 -4.34
N SER A 144 -11.47 -6.96 -3.20
CA SER A 144 -12.65 -6.18 -2.81
C SER A 144 -12.32 -4.70 -2.64
N ALA A 145 -11.18 -4.35 -2.03
CA ALA A 145 -10.79 -2.96 -1.85
C ALA A 145 -10.56 -2.24 -3.18
N VAL A 146 -9.80 -2.84 -4.10
CA VAL A 146 -9.44 -2.20 -5.39
C VAL A 146 -10.57 -2.18 -6.41
N SER A 147 -11.68 -2.92 -6.19
CA SER A 147 -12.84 -2.94 -7.09
C SER A 147 -13.90 -1.88 -6.76
N LYS A 148 -13.72 -1.08 -5.72
CA LYS A 148 -14.69 -0.06 -5.30
C LYS A 148 -14.40 1.28 -5.94
N ALA A 149 -15.46 1.97 -6.39
CA ALA A 149 -15.38 3.35 -6.86
C ALA A 149 -15.21 4.33 -5.69
N HIS A 150 -15.89 4.07 -4.58
CA HIS A 150 -15.85 4.87 -3.36
C HIS A 150 -15.99 4.00 -2.11
N TYR A 151 -15.57 4.53 -0.98
CA TYR A 151 -15.62 3.85 0.31
C TYR A 151 -15.80 4.87 1.44
N SER A 152 -16.80 4.64 2.30
CA SER A 152 -16.94 5.36 3.57
C SER A 152 -16.30 4.54 4.67
N THR A 153 -15.38 5.12 5.43
CA THR A 153 -14.70 4.42 6.52
C THR A 153 -15.69 4.04 7.62
N GLN A 154 -15.47 2.89 8.23
CA GLN A 154 -16.29 2.42 9.37
C GLN A 154 -16.01 3.24 10.63
N LYS A 155 -14.78 3.76 10.73
CA LYS A 155 -14.32 4.65 11.80
C LYS A 155 -13.54 5.82 11.21
N GLY A 156 -13.43 6.92 11.96
CA GLY A 156 -12.65 8.09 11.55
C GLY A 156 -13.34 9.04 10.57
N GLY A 157 -14.55 8.71 10.08
CA GLY A 157 -15.41 9.64 9.32
C GLY A 157 -14.88 10.09 7.95
N MET A 158 -14.06 9.27 7.28
CA MET A 158 -13.51 9.60 5.97
C MET A 158 -14.33 9.02 4.82
N TYR A 159 -14.42 9.78 3.72
CA TYR A 159 -14.97 9.32 2.45
C TYR A 159 -13.86 9.29 1.40
N VAL A 160 -13.67 8.15 0.76
CA VAL A 160 -12.52 7.88 -0.09
C VAL A 160 -12.98 7.53 -1.50
N ASN A 161 -12.40 8.18 -2.50
CA ASN A 161 -12.61 7.87 -3.90
C ASN A 161 -11.41 7.11 -4.47
N THR A 162 -11.70 6.18 -5.39
CA THR A 162 -10.63 5.49 -6.13
C THR A 162 -9.92 6.44 -7.09
N THR A 163 -8.62 6.20 -7.31
CA THR A 163 -7.87 6.82 -8.41
C THR A 163 -8.06 6.10 -9.74
N ASN A 164 -8.72 4.95 -9.75
CA ASN A 164 -8.98 4.19 -10.96
C ASN A 164 -10.14 4.81 -11.76
N TRP A 165 -9.81 5.44 -12.87
CA TRP A 165 -10.75 6.14 -13.74
C TRP A 165 -11.83 5.22 -14.33
N PHE A 166 -11.52 3.97 -14.61
CA PHE A 166 -12.50 3.00 -15.11
C PHE A 166 -13.63 2.74 -14.12
N LEU A 167 -13.37 2.81 -12.83
CA LEU A 167 -14.37 2.62 -11.77
C LEU A 167 -15.17 3.91 -11.50
N LYS A 168 -14.70 5.07 -11.96
CA LYS A 168 -15.41 6.35 -11.78
C LYS A 168 -16.52 6.60 -12.80
N GLY A 169 -16.82 5.61 -13.65
CA GLY A 169 -17.89 5.76 -14.65
C GLY A 169 -17.53 6.72 -15.79
N MET A 170 -16.22 6.86 -16.11
CA MET A 170 -15.85 7.56 -17.33
C MET A 170 -16.39 6.76 -18.51
N ALA A 171 -17.42 7.33 -19.16
CA ALA A 171 -17.85 6.84 -20.44
C ALA A 171 -16.68 6.90 -21.41
N TYR A 172 -16.43 5.80 -22.10
CA TYR A 172 -15.49 5.80 -23.21
C TYR A 172 -16.09 6.66 -24.32
N TYR A 173 -15.34 7.67 -24.74
CA TYR A 173 -15.62 8.40 -25.97
C TYR A 173 -14.97 7.66 -27.13
#